data_3262619b304b181d1f4b430c6cffbfc2
#
_entry.id   3262619b304b181d1f4b430c6cffbfc2
#
_cell.length_a   1.000
_cell.length_b   1.000
_cell.length_c   1.000
_cell.angle_alpha   90.00
_cell.angle_beta   90.00
_cell.angle_gamma   90.00
#
_symmetry.space_group_name_H-M   'P 1'
#
loop_
_entity.id
_entity.type
_entity.pdbx_description
1 polymer ?
#
loop_
_entity_poly.entity_id
_entity_poly.type
_entity_poly.pdbx_seq_one_letter_code
_entity_poly.pdbx_strand_id
1 'polypeptide(L)'
;MAAAKDDAVTLEVDGHEVRVSHPDKVMFPEPGLTKLDLVEYYLAVADGALRGAGDRPMVLKRFVKGIGKEPFFQKRVPENHPEWVGTATLRYASGTSAEEAVIRDAAGLAWIVNLGCLDLNPHAVRAGDLDHPDELRIDLDPMPGVDWQQIVDVAFVVRDVLDDHGLVGWPKTSGSRGIHILVRLEPQWDFTAVRLAAQSLAREVADRAPGLASAQWWKEERGESVFVDFNQNAKDRTVASAYSVRALPDARVSTPLGWDELRVRRPEEFTVPTVKARFAEIGDPHEGIDDAAGSLEGLLALAERLGPAERAPRGADGSGRRQSAMPLIEIARAATKDEALAGLDAWKARHPAVVEHLSPADVLIDGMRGSSSLWYRIRVNLQHVPEAERPAQEPLEVDYDPWAGRSGR
;
A
#
# COMPACT_ATOMS: atom_id res chain seq x y z
N MET A 1 -21.22 -7.95 41.37
CA MET A 1 -20.62 -7.60 40.10
C MET A 1 -21.66 -7.95 39.04
N ALA A 2 -22.29 -6.96 38.40
CA ALA A 2 -23.19 -7.21 37.27
C ALA A 2 -22.37 -7.78 36.13
N ALA A 3 -22.76 -8.94 35.60
CA ALA A 3 -22.21 -9.46 34.35
C ALA A 3 -22.40 -8.39 33.28
N ALA A 4 -21.29 -7.94 32.63
CA ALA A 4 -21.40 -7.08 31.48
C ALA A 4 -22.31 -7.78 30.47
N LYS A 5 -23.39 -7.11 30.04
CA LYS A 5 -24.25 -7.58 28.96
C LYS A 5 -23.32 -7.91 27.79
N ASP A 6 -23.44 -9.14 27.32
CA ASP A 6 -22.67 -9.59 26.15
C ASP A 6 -23.17 -8.82 24.92
N ASP A 7 -22.47 -7.71 24.61
CA ASP A 7 -22.81 -6.80 23.54
C ASP A 7 -22.24 -7.37 22.22
N ALA A 8 -22.97 -8.35 21.66
CA ALA A 8 -22.59 -9.03 20.43
C ALA A 8 -23.82 -9.37 19.59
N VAL A 9 -23.65 -9.36 18.27
CA VAL A 9 -24.62 -9.86 17.30
C VAL A 9 -24.03 -11.10 16.65
N THR A 10 -24.83 -12.17 16.52
CA THR A 10 -24.46 -13.37 15.78
C THR A 10 -25.11 -13.32 14.40
N LEU A 11 -24.30 -13.49 13.36
CA LEU A 11 -24.73 -13.55 11.96
C LEU A 11 -24.53 -14.98 11.44
N GLU A 12 -25.53 -15.49 10.71
CA GLU A 12 -25.39 -16.73 9.94
C GLU A 12 -24.85 -16.37 8.56
N VAL A 13 -23.63 -16.82 8.23
CA VAL A 13 -22.94 -16.51 6.97
C VAL A 13 -22.30 -17.80 6.43
N ASP A 14 -22.63 -18.20 5.23
CA ASP A 14 -22.10 -19.39 4.56
C ASP A 14 -22.14 -20.67 5.43
N GLY A 15 -23.19 -20.82 6.23
CA GLY A 15 -23.37 -21.96 7.12
C GLY A 15 -22.56 -21.91 8.42
N HIS A 16 -21.95 -20.77 8.73
CA HIS A 16 -21.18 -20.52 9.94
C HIS A 16 -21.81 -19.43 10.82
N GLU A 17 -21.78 -19.62 12.13
CA GLU A 17 -22.12 -18.58 13.09
C GLU A 17 -20.92 -17.64 13.30
N VAL A 18 -21.04 -16.39 12.85
CA VAL A 18 -20.03 -15.35 13.04
C VAL A 18 -20.49 -14.39 14.12
N ARG A 19 -19.83 -14.43 15.28
CA ARG A 19 -20.13 -13.55 16.40
C ARG A 19 -19.39 -12.21 16.27
N VAL A 20 -20.13 -11.13 16.00
CA VAL A 20 -19.62 -9.76 15.94
C VAL A 20 -19.70 -9.12 17.34
N SER A 21 -18.56 -8.93 17.97
CA SER A 21 -18.44 -8.29 19.27
C SER A 21 -18.47 -6.78 19.17
N HIS A 22 -19.15 -6.09 20.10
CA HIS A 22 -19.27 -4.63 20.10
C HIS A 22 -19.72 -4.07 18.74
N PRO A 23 -20.90 -4.48 18.22
CA PRO A 23 -21.38 -4.12 16.88
C PRO A 23 -21.50 -2.60 16.70
N ASP A 24 -21.96 -1.88 17.73
CA ASP A 24 -22.18 -0.43 17.71
C ASP A 24 -20.90 0.41 17.89
N LYS A 25 -19.74 -0.26 17.99
CA LYS A 25 -18.47 0.46 18.12
C LYS A 25 -18.20 1.30 16.89
N VAL A 26 -18.12 2.62 17.07
CA VAL A 26 -17.78 3.56 16.01
C VAL A 26 -16.32 3.33 15.56
N MET A 27 -16.14 2.97 14.29
CA MET A 27 -14.85 2.73 13.66
C MET A 27 -14.39 3.95 12.87
N PHE A 28 -15.32 4.65 12.22
CA PHE A 28 -15.10 5.90 11.47
C PHE A 28 -16.00 7.00 12.05
N PRO A 29 -15.46 7.92 12.84
CA PRO A 29 -16.27 8.94 13.53
C PRO A 29 -17.00 9.92 12.59
N GLU A 30 -16.35 10.37 11.48
CA GLU A 30 -16.95 11.36 10.58
C GLU A 30 -18.20 10.86 9.86
N PRO A 31 -18.18 9.69 9.16
CA PRO A 31 -19.39 9.13 8.57
C PRO A 31 -20.25 8.36 9.57
N GLY A 32 -19.82 8.22 10.85
CA GLY A 32 -20.54 7.51 11.88
C GLY A 32 -20.63 5.99 11.71
N LEU A 33 -19.71 5.40 10.91
CA LEU A 33 -19.75 3.96 10.64
C LEU A 33 -19.30 3.14 11.83
N THR A 34 -20.11 2.16 12.19
CA THR A 34 -19.87 1.18 13.25
C THR A 34 -19.12 -0.05 12.75
N LYS A 35 -18.74 -0.92 13.66
CA LYS A 35 -18.15 -2.21 13.29
C LYS A 35 -19.14 -3.08 12.51
N LEU A 36 -20.41 -3.09 12.91
CA LEU A 36 -21.45 -3.84 12.20
C LEU A 36 -21.64 -3.34 10.77
N ASP A 37 -21.69 -2.01 10.57
CA ASP A 37 -21.79 -1.43 9.23
C ASP A 37 -20.66 -1.89 8.32
N LEU A 38 -19.43 -2.04 8.85
CA LEU A 38 -18.30 -2.53 8.07
C LEU A 38 -18.40 -4.03 7.77
N VAL A 39 -18.89 -4.85 8.72
CA VAL A 39 -19.16 -6.28 8.45
C VAL A 39 -20.22 -6.41 7.36
N GLU A 40 -21.32 -5.67 7.45
CA GLU A 40 -22.40 -5.65 6.45
C GLU A 40 -21.92 -5.15 5.08
N TYR A 41 -21.00 -4.15 5.07
CA TYR A 41 -20.38 -3.69 3.84
C TYR A 41 -19.59 -4.83 3.18
N TYR A 42 -18.70 -5.51 3.92
CA TYR A 42 -17.89 -6.58 3.36
C TYR A 42 -18.72 -7.78 2.93
N LEU A 43 -19.81 -8.10 3.63
CA LEU A 43 -20.75 -9.11 3.19
C LEU A 43 -21.46 -8.72 1.87
N ALA A 44 -21.79 -7.44 1.71
CA ALA A 44 -22.43 -6.96 0.49
C ALA A 44 -21.50 -6.98 -0.75
N VAL A 45 -20.17 -6.90 -0.57
CA VAL A 45 -19.17 -6.93 -1.65
C VAL A 45 -18.31 -8.19 -1.61
N ALA A 46 -18.79 -9.25 -0.93
CA ALA A 46 -17.99 -10.42 -0.60
C ALA A 46 -17.36 -11.08 -1.84
N ASP A 47 -18.14 -11.29 -2.91
CA ASP A 47 -17.66 -11.94 -4.14
C ASP A 47 -16.45 -11.20 -4.73
N GLY A 48 -16.52 -9.87 -4.81
CA GLY A 48 -15.43 -9.04 -5.32
C GLY A 48 -14.23 -8.98 -4.36
N ALA A 49 -14.48 -8.87 -3.05
CA ALA A 49 -13.42 -8.83 -2.04
C ALA A 49 -12.66 -10.18 -1.96
N LEU A 50 -13.37 -11.30 -2.05
CA LEU A 50 -12.79 -12.65 -2.02
C LEU A 50 -12.02 -12.97 -3.31
N ARG A 51 -12.42 -12.43 -4.47
CA ARG A 51 -11.66 -12.57 -5.72
C ARG A 51 -10.22 -12.07 -5.57
N GLY A 52 -10.03 -10.96 -4.86
CA GLY A 52 -8.70 -10.40 -4.60
C GLY A 52 -7.99 -10.98 -3.39
N ALA A 53 -8.72 -11.37 -2.33
CA ALA A 53 -8.15 -11.75 -1.03
C ALA A 53 -8.36 -13.22 -0.65
N GLY A 54 -9.28 -13.92 -1.31
CA GLY A 54 -9.62 -15.32 -1.00
C GLY A 54 -8.48 -16.26 -1.29
N ASP A 55 -8.37 -17.29 -0.45
CA ASP A 55 -7.34 -18.34 -0.50
C ASP A 55 -5.88 -17.79 -0.50
N ARG A 56 -5.68 -16.59 0.05
CA ARG A 56 -4.37 -15.97 0.20
C ARG A 56 -4.03 -15.80 1.68
N PRO A 57 -2.78 -16.09 2.09
CA PRO A 57 -2.29 -15.69 3.40
C PRO A 57 -2.37 -14.17 3.55
N MET A 58 -2.72 -13.69 4.74
CA MET A 58 -3.03 -12.29 4.93
C MET A 58 -2.40 -11.73 6.21
N VAL A 59 -1.77 -10.57 6.10
CA VAL A 59 -1.35 -9.79 7.25
C VAL A 59 -2.55 -9.04 7.81
N LEU A 60 -2.92 -9.30 9.05
CA LEU A 60 -4.03 -8.64 9.73
C LEU A 60 -3.58 -7.28 10.27
N LYS A 61 -4.00 -6.20 9.61
CA LYS A 61 -3.82 -4.83 10.08
C LYS A 61 -5.05 -4.41 10.86
N ARG A 62 -4.95 -4.42 12.18
CA ARG A 62 -6.09 -4.33 13.09
C ARG A 62 -6.23 -2.94 13.72
N PHE A 63 -7.37 -2.32 13.52
CA PHE A 63 -7.76 -1.03 14.10
C PHE A 63 -8.69 -1.27 15.33
N VAL A 64 -8.16 -1.94 16.33
CA VAL A 64 -8.96 -2.35 17.51
C VAL A 64 -9.64 -1.18 18.23
N LYS A 65 -9.11 0.03 18.10
CA LYS A 65 -9.67 1.26 18.73
C LYS A 65 -10.29 2.24 17.71
N GLY A 66 -10.62 1.76 16.50
CA GLY A 66 -11.04 2.60 15.39
C GLY A 66 -9.86 3.32 14.72
N ILE A 67 -10.15 4.10 13.65
CA ILE A 67 -9.11 4.76 12.84
C ILE A 67 -8.37 5.89 13.57
N GLY A 68 -8.94 6.43 14.65
CA GLY A 68 -8.31 7.50 15.45
C GLY A 68 -7.10 7.06 16.28
N LYS A 69 -6.71 5.79 16.20
CA LYS A 69 -5.53 5.23 16.85
C LYS A 69 -4.73 4.39 15.88
N GLU A 70 -3.41 4.33 16.13
CA GLU A 70 -2.50 3.50 15.33
C GLU A 70 -2.95 2.03 15.29
N PRO A 71 -2.97 1.41 14.11
CA PRO A 71 -3.22 -0.02 13.97
C PRO A 71 -2.02 -0.83 14.45
N PHE A 72 -2.26 -2.08 14.80
CA PHE A 72 -1.17 -3.03 14.93
C PHE A 72 -1.22 -4.12 13.85
N PHE A 73 -0.04 -4.54 13.40
CA PHE A 73 0.09 -5.58 12.39
C PHE A 73 0.26 -6.93 13.08
N GLN A 74 -0.66 -7.85 12.81
CA GLN A 74 -0.64 -9.20 13.31
C GLN A 74 -0.42 -10.16 12.14
N LYS A 75 0.73 -10.82 12.11
CA LYS A 75 1.04 -11.85 11.11
C LYS A 75 0.48 -13.21 11.50
N ARG A 76 0.63 -13.59 12.79
CA ARG A 76 0.11 -14.86 13.26
C ARG A 76 -1.40 -14.81 13.44
N VAL A 77 -2.09 -15.80 12.88
CA VAL A 77 -3.52 -15.99 13.17
C VAL A 77 -3.74 -16.09 14.69
N PRO A 78 -4.83 -15.54 15.25
CA PRO A 78 -5.15 -15.74 16.66
C PRO A 78 -5.29 -17.24 17.00
N GLU A 79 -4.77 -17.67 18.14
CA GLU A 79 -4.81 -19.08 18.58
C GLU A 79 -6.25 -19.63 18.68
N ASN A 80 -7.21 -18.76 19.00
CA ASN A 80 -8.63 -19.10 19.12
C ASN A 80 -9.44 -18.78 17.86
N HIS A 81 -8.82 -18.84 16.66
CA HIS A 81 -9.57 -18.69 15.42
C HIS A 81 -10.53 -19.87 15.21
N PRO A 82 -11.66 -19.64 14.51
CA PRO A 82 -12.57 -20.73 14.18
C PRO A 82 -11.90 -21.79 13.30
N GLU A 83 -12.27 -23.06 13.48
CA GLU A 83 -11.70 -24.19 12.72
C GLU A 83 -11.91 -24.07 11.20
N TRP A 84 -12.96 -23.36 10.78
CA TRP A 84 -13.26 -23.11 9.37
C TRP A 84 -12.44 -21.97 8.75
N VAL A 85 -11.70 -21.18 9.55
CA VAL A 85 -10.71 -20.24 9.02
C VAL A 85 -9.43 -20.98 8.68
N GLY A 86 -9.05 -20.95 7.40
CA GLY A 86 -7.82 -21.58 6.94
C GLY A 86 -6.55 -20.87 7.44
N THR A 87 -5.44 -21.57 7.36
CA THR A 87 -4.11 -21.03 7.69
C THR A 87 -3.05 -21.44 6.68
N ALA A 88 -1.98 -20.67 6.58
CA ALA A 88 -0.79 -21.02 5.81
C ALA A 88 0.48 -20.53 6.51
N THR A 89 1.52 -21.36 6.51
CA THR A 89 2.81 -21.02 7.16
C THR A 89 3.75 -20.37 6.16
N LEU A 90 3.96 -19.05 6.29
CA LEU A 90 4.92 -18.32 5.49
C LEU A 90 6.28 -18.28 6.16
N ARG A 91 7.33 -18.42 5.34
CA ARG A 91 8.74 -18.22 5.73
C ARG A 91 9.24 -16.89 5.19
N TYR A 92 9.70 -16.02 6.07
CA TYR A 92 10.18 -14.68 5.72
C TYR A 92 11.68 -14.68 5.43
N ALA A 93 12.12 -13.65 4.69
CA ALA A 93 13.54 -13.44 4.39
C ALA A 93 14.42 -13.31 5.66
N SER A 94 13.84 -12.93 6.79
CA SER A 94 14.51 -12.89 8.11
C SER A 94 14.82 -14.27 8.70
N GLY A 95 14.37 -15.37 8.08
CA GLY A 95 14.48 -16.72 8.61
C GLY A 95 13.40 -17.11 9.63
N THR A 96 12.52 -16.16 10.01
CA THR A 96 11.35 -16.44 10.86
C THR A 96 10.17 -16.97 10.05
N SER A 97 9.17 -17.56 10.71
CA SER A 97 7.92 -17.96 10.08
C SER A 97 6.72 -17.53 10.90
N ALA A 98 5.58 -17.38 10.23
CA ALA A 98 4.29 -17.21 10.89
C ALA A 98 3.21 -18.01 10.17
N GLU A 99 2.27 -18.52 10.94
CA GLU A 99 1.03 -19.08 10.44
C GLU A 99 0.05 -17.93 10.26
N GLU A 100 -0.27 -17.59 9.00
CA GLU A 100 -1.14 -16.48 8.66
C GLU A 100 -2.55 -16.96 8.31
N ALA A 101 -3.55 -16.10 8.55
CA ALA A 101 -4.95 -16.41 8.24
C ALA A 101 -5.19 -16.48 6.73
N VAL A 102 -6.01 -17.44 6.31
CA VAL A 102 -6.50 -17.62 4.94
C VAL A 102 -8.02 -17.66 4.98
N ILE A 103 -8.65 -16.68 4.35
CA ILE A 103 -10.11 -16.63 4.21
C ILE A 103 -10.54 -17.24 2.87
N ARG A 104 -11.70 -17.92 2.82
CA ARG A 104 -12.20 -18.56 1.61
C ARG A 104 -13.64 -18.23 1.27
N ASP A 105 -14.36 -17.66 2.23
CA ASP A 105 -15.79 -17.38 2.16
C ASP A 105 -16.14 -16.08 2.87
N ALA A 106 -17.41 -15.69 2.79
CA ALA A 106 -17.90 -14.47 3.41
C ALA A 106 -17.88 -14.55 4.95
N ALA A 107 -17.97 -15.75 5.54
CA ALA A 107 -17.85 -15.92 6.99
C ALA A 107 -16.42 -15.56 7.46
N GLY A 108 -15.40 -16.04 6.75
CA GLY A 108 -13.99 -15.68 7.00
C GLY A 108 -13.75 -14.19 6.87
N LEU A 109 -14.35 -13.56 5.85
CA LEU A 109 -14.28 -12.12 5.66
C LEU A 109 -14.91 -11.35 6.82
N ALA A 110 -16.15 -11.73 7.24
CA ALA A 110 -16.81 -11.12 8.38
C ALA A 110 -16.02 -11.31 9.69
N TRP A 111 -15.39 -12.48 9.86
CA TRP A 111 -14.56 -12.76 11.03
C TRP A 111 -13.33 -11.84 11.11
N ILE A 112 -12.55 -11.64 10.04
CA ILE A 112 -11.39 -10.75 10.09
C ILE A 112 -11.80 -9.29 10.32
N VAL A 113 -12.94 -8.87 9.75
CA VAL A 113 -13.48 -7.51 9.96
C VAL A 113 -13.90 -7.33 11.43
N ASN A 114 -14.51 -8.33 12.05
CA ASN A 114 -14.81 -8.30 13.49
C ASN A 114 -13.54 -8.17 14.35
N LEU A 115 -12.38 -8.69 13.90
CA LEU A 115 -11.09 -8.47 14.56
C LEU A 115 -10.59 -7.02 14.43
N GLY A 116 -11.25 -6.19 13.63
CA GLY A 116 -10.88 -4.80 13.33
C GLY A 116 -9.98 -4.63 12.11
N CYS A 117 -9.91 -5.62 11.22
CA CYS A 117 -9.22 -5.46 9.94
C CYS A 117 -10.11 -4.68 8.98
N LEU A 118 -9.69 -3.46 8.63
CA LEU A 118 -10.42 -2.57 7.73
C LEU A 118 -9.95 -2.75 6.28
N ASP A 119 -8.64 -2.83 6.07
CA ASP A 119 -8.04 -3.10 4.78
C ASP A 119 -7.52 -4.54 4.71
N LEU A 120 -7.84 -5.20 3.61
CA LEU A 120 -7.42 -6.58 3.32
C LEU A 120 -6.00 -6.53 2.72
N ASN A 121 -5.05 -7.15 3.38
CA ASN A 121 -3.64 -7.12 2.97
C ASN A 121 -3.10 -8.52 2.65
N PRO A 122 -3.56 -9.15 1.55
CA PRO A 122 -3.12 -10.48 1.14
C PRO A 122 -1.73 -10.46 0.50
N HIS A 123 -1.02 -11.58 0.62
CA HIS A 123 0.17 -11.86 -0.19
C HIS A 123 -0.21 -12.12 -1.66
N ALA A 124 0.78 -12.02 -2.56
CA ALA A 124 0.58 -12.25 -3.99
C ALA A 124 0.54 -13.75 -4.37
N VAL A 125 0.38 -14.63 -3.39
CA VAL A 125 0.38 -16.10 -3.55
C VAL A 125 -0.90 -16.69 -2.98
N ARG A 126 -1.30 -17.88 -3.49
CA ARG A 126 -2.39 -18.67 -2.91
C ARG A 126 -1.83 -19.62 -1.84
N ALA A 127 -2.69 -20.04 -0.91
CA ALA A 127 -2.30 -20.94 0.19
C ALA A 127 -1.78 -22.30 -0.28
N GLY A 128 -2.19 -22.75 -1.48
CA GLY A 128 -1.73 -23.98 -2.10
C GLY A 128 -0.33 -23.92 -2.71
N ASP A 129 0.17 -22.72 -3.03
CA ASP A 129 1.51 -22.48 -3.56
C ASP A 129 2.05 -21.13 -3.03
N LEU A 130 2.96 -21.20 -2.08
CA LEU A 130 3.50 -20.02 -1.38
C LEU A 130 4.79 -19.46 -2.03
N ASP A 131 5.29 -20.07 -3.07
CA ASP A 131 6.54 -19.70 -3.72
C ASP A 131 6.35 -19.07 -5.11
N HIS A 132 5.20 -19.31 -5.76
CA HIS A 132 4.90 -18.79 -7.10
C HIS A 132 3.72 -17.81 -7.04
N PRO A 133 3.96 -16.50 -7.15
CA PRO A 133 2.89 -15.51 -7.25
C PRO A 133 1.98 -15.75 -8.47
N ASP A 134 0.67 -15.65 -8.25
CA ASP A 134 -0.35 -15.63 -9.30
C ASP A 134 -0.81 -14.21 -9.66
N GLU A 135 -0.10 -13.18 -9.13
CA GLU A 135 -0.48 -11.78 -9.30
C GLU A 135 0.75 -10.87 -9.41
N LEU A 136 0.85 -10.12 -10.52
CA LEU A 136 1.75 -8.98 -10.67
C LEU A 136 1.00 -7.72 -10.21
N ARG A 137 1.64 -6.93 -9.37
CA ARG A 137 1.10 -5.72 -8.74
C ARG A 137 1.84 -4.50 -9.21
N ILE A 138 1.12 -3.58 -9.85
CA ILE A 138 1.66 -2.29 -10.29
C ILE A 138 0.99 -1.23 -9.43
N ASP A 139 1.79 -0.55 -8.61
CA ASP A 139 1.34 0.49 -7.70
C ASP A 139 1.83 1.84 -8.22
N LEU A 140 0.90 2.70 -8.63
CA LEU A 140 1.17 4.05 -9.13
C LEU A 140 1.05 5.04 -7.96
N ASP A 141 2.20 5.36 -7.36
CA ASP A 141 2.30 6.20 -6.16
C ASP A 141 2.73 7.64 -6.54
N PRO A 142 1.82 8.63 -6.48
CA PRO A 142 2.13 9.99 -6.88
C PRO A 142 3.06 10.68 -5.87
N MET A 143 4.10 11.32 -6.37
CA MET A 143 4.88 12.26 -5.58
C MET A 143 4.02 13.51 -5.25
N PRO A 144 4.34 14.26 -4.19
CA PRO A 144 3.68 15.54 -3.93
C PRO A 144 3.76 16.46 -5.15
N GLY A 145 2.64 17.14 -5.46
CA GLY A 145 2.52 18.00 -6.66
C GLY A 145 1.86 17.33 -7.85
N VAL A 146 1.83 15.99 -7.89
CA VAL A 146 1.20 15.22 -8.97
C VAL A 146 -0.31 15.19 -8.79
N ASP A 147 -1.06 15.53 -9.82
CA ASP A 147 -2.52 15.49 -9.83
C ASP A 147 -3.07 14.13 -10.28
N TRP A 148 -4.39 13.94 -10.12
CA TRP A 148 -5.05 12.69 -10.49
C TRP A 148 -4.97 12.38 -11.98
N GLN A 149 -5.07 13.40 -12.85
CA GLN A 149 -5.03 13.19 -14.30
C GLN A 149 -3.68 12.65 -14.74
N GLN A 150 -2.58 13.15 -14.16
CA GLN A 150 -1.24 12.65 -14.44
C GLN A 150 -1.11 11.17 -14.04
N ILE A 151 -1.72 10.75 -12.91
CA ILE A 151 -1.72 9.33 -12.49
C ILE A 151 -2.51 8.47 -13.49
N VAL A 152 -3.66 8.97 -13.95
CA VAL A 152 -4.48 8.32 -14.98
C VAL A 152 -3.71 8.18 -16.29
N ASP A 153 -3.02 9.23 -16.73
CA ASP A 153 -2.25 9.20 -17.97
C ASP A 153 -1.12 8.14 -17.89
N VAL A 154 -0.42 8.05 -16.75
CA VAL A 154 0.57 6.99 -16.51
C VAL A 154 -0.07 5.61 -16.47
N ALA A 155 -1.27 5.46 -15.87
CA ALA A 155 -1.98 4.19 -15.86
C ALA A 155 -2.31 3.69 -17.28
N PHE A 156 -2.65 4.58 -18.20
CA PHE A 156 -2.86 4.21 -19.61
C PHE A 156 -1.56 3.80 -20.31
N VAL A 157 -0.43 4.44 -19.99
CA VAL A 157 0.89 3.98 -20.49
C VAL A 157 1.21 2.59 -19.95
N VAL A 158 0.89 2.31 -18.68
CA VAL A 158 1.04 0.95 -18.10
C VAL A 158 0.19 -0.06 -18.86
N ARG A 159 -1.07 0.27 -19.18
CA ARG A 159 -1.94 -0.58 -19.98
C ARG A 159 -1.31 -0.91 -21.33
N ASP A 160 -0.84 0.11 -22.05
CA ASP A 160 -0.25 -0.07 -23.36
C ASP A 160 1.01 -0.96 -23.31
N VAL A 161 1.84 -0.82 -22.26
CA VAL A 161 2.99 -1.73 -22.04
C VAL A 161 2.53 -3.16 -21.74
N LEU A 162 1.49 -3.35 -20.93
CA LEU A 162 0.93 -4.68 -20.65
C LEU A 162 0.39 -5.32 -21.92
N ASP A 163 -0.38 -4.58 -22.72
CA ASP A 163 -0.96 -5.05 -23.99
C ASP A 163 0.12 -5.48 -24.99
N ASP A 164 1.25 -4.74 -25.10
CA ASP A 164 2.40 -5.10 -25.93
C ASP A 164 3.04 -6.44 -25.50
N HIS A 165 2.83 -6.85 -24.26
CA HIS A 165 3.36 -8.11 -23.72
C HIS A 165 2.27 -9.19 -23.51
N GLY A 166 1.06 -8.96 -24.03
CA GLY A 166 -0.05 -9.93 -23.95
C GLY A 166 -0.61 -10.14 -22.54
N LEU A 167 -0.49 -9.13 -21.68
CA LEU A 167 -0.98 -9.14 -20.30
C LEU A 167 -2.21 -8.24 -20.16
N VAL A 168 -3.16 -8.66 -19.34
CA VAL A 168 -4.39 -7.90 -19.07
C VAL A 168 -4.27 -7.19 -17.72
N GLY A 169 -4.34 -5.86 -17.75
CA GLY A 169 -4.32 -5.02 -16.55
C GLY A 169 -5.72 -4.72 -16.01
N TRP A 170 -5.91 -4.86 -14.70
CA TRP A 170 -7.17 -4.63 -13.99
C TRP A 170 -7.00 -3.47 -13.02
N PRO A 171 -7.45 -2.25 -13.38
CA PRO A 171 -7.22 -1.06 -12.57
C PRO A 171 -8.20 -0.94 -11.42
N LYS A 172 -7.72 -0.38 -10.31
CA LYS A 172 -8.54 0.04 -9.17
C LYS A 172 -7.95 1.29 -8.52
N THR A 173 -8.75 2.07 -7.81
CA THR A 173 -8.19 3.09 -6.93
C THR A 173 -7.40 2.42 -5.81
N SER A 174 -6.33 3.06 -5.32
CA SER A 174 -5.65 2.58 -4.11
C SER A 174 -6.49 2.77 -2.84
N GLY A 175 -7.62 3.50 -2.97
CA GLY A 175 -8.40 4.01 -1.84
C GLY A 175 -7.66 5.09 -1.05
N SER A 176 -6.61 5.67 -1.62
CA SER A 176 -5.88 6.83 -1.13
C SER A 176 -5.66 7.80 -2.29
N ARG A 177 -4.42 8.01 -2.75
CA ARG A 177 -4.10 8.99 -3.80
C ARG A 177 -3.76 8.36 -5.15
N GLY A 178 -3.40 7.08 -5.17
CA GLY A 178 -2.85 6.39 -6.33
C GLY A 178 -3.82 5.42 -7.01
N ILE A 179 -3.30 4.72 -7.99
CA ILE A 179 -3.98 3.65 -8.74
C ILE A 179 -3.14 2.38 -8.58
N HIS A 180 -3.81 1.24 -8.34
CA HIS A 180 -3.19 -0.07 -8.49
C HIS A 180 -3.71 -0.73 -9.77
N ILE A 181 -2.83 -1.39 -10.50
CA ILE A 181 -3.18 -2.22 -11.64
C ILE A 181 -2.75 -3.64 -11.30
N LEU A 182 -3.71 -4.54 -11.25
CA LEU A 182 -3.48 -5.95 -10.95
C LEU A 182 -3.42 -6.73 -12.27
N VAL A 183 -2.51 -7.69 -12.34
CA VAL A 183 -2.38 -8.59 -13.49
C VAL A 183 -2.36 -10.01 -12.98
N ARG A 184 -3.27 -10.85 -13.43
CA ARG A 184 -3.24 -12.26 -13.06
C ARG A 184 -2.17 -13.00 -13.86
N LEU A 185 -1.42 -13.87 -13.19
CA LEU A 185 -0.32 -14.62 -13.75
C LEU A 185 -0.56 -16.14 -13.66
N GLU A 186 -0.03 -16.86 -14.62
CA GLU A 186 0.23 -18.29 -14.43
C GLU A 186 1.27 -18.45 -13.31
N PRO A 187 1.01 -19.30 -12.27
CA PRO A 187 1.90 -19.40 -11.10
C PRO A 187 3.12 -20.30 -11.38
N GLN A 188 4.02 -19.85 -12.25
CA GLN A 188 5.23 -20.59 -12.65
C GLN A 188 6.53 -19.88 -12.27
N TRP A 189 6.48 -18.60 -11.96
CA TRP A 189 7.66 -17.76 -11.67
C TRP A 189 7.75 -17.46 -10.18
N ASP A 190 8.97 -17.47 -9.66
CA ASP A 190 9.22 -17.07 -8.29
C ASP A 190 9.13 -15.54 -8.08
N PHE A 191 9.15 -15.12 -6.83
CA PHE A 191 9.11 -13.69 -6.48
C PHE A 191 10.26 -12.87 -7.09
N THR A 192 11.41 -13.49 -7.37
CA THR A 192 12.55 -12.79 -7.98
C THR A 192 12.25 -12.45 -9.42
N ALA A 193 11.72 -13.41 -10.17
CA ALA A 193 11.33 -13.22 -11.57
C ALA A 193 10.16 -12.24 -11.71
N VAL A 194 9.11 -12.38 -10.86
CA VAL A 194 7.96 -11.46 -10.88
C VAL A 194 8.39 -10.02 -10.56
N ARG A 195 9.26 -9.83 -9.56
CA ARG A 195 9.78 -8.50 -9.23
C ARG A 195 10.68 -7.94 -10.33
N LEU A 196 11.47 -8.76 -11.01
CA LEU A 196 12.29 -8.35 -12.15
C LEU A 196 11.41 -7.89 -13.32
N ALA A 197 10.36 -8.65 -13.65
CA ALA A 197 9.38 -8.30 -14.65
C ALA A 197 8.67 -6.96 -14.31
N ALA A 198 8.24 -6.77 -13.06
CA ALA A 198 7.67 -5.53 -12.59
C ALA A 198 8.64 -4.34 -12.73
N GLN A 199 9.93 -4.54 -12.44
CA GLN A 199 10.95 -3.51 -12.57
C GLN A 199 11.21 -3.14 -14.04
N SER A 200 11.21 -4.12 -14.95
CA SER A 200 11.38 -3.85 -16.38
C SER A 200 10.18 -3.09 -16.95
N LEU A 201 8.95 -3.47 -16.56
CA LEU A 201 7.74 -2.72 -16.87
C LEU A 201 7.83 -1.28 -16.37
N ALA A 202 8.21 -1.07 -15.11
CA ALA A 202 8.33 0.28 -14.53
C ALA A 202 9.34 1.15 -15.30
N ARG A 203 10.46 0.59 -15.75
CA ARG A 203 11.47 1.29 -16.58
C ARG A 203 10.90 1.64 -17.94
N GLU A 204 10.24 0.71 -18.61
CA GLU A 204 9.60 0.94 -19.91
C GLU A 204 8.52 2.02 -19.83
N VAL A 205 7.70 2.02 -18.76
CA VAL A 205 6.70 3.06 -18.52
C VAL A 205 7.35 4.42 -18.31
N ALA A 206 8.44 4.50 -17.55
CA ALA A 206 9.18 5.75 -17.34
C ALA A 206 9.81 6.27 -18.64
N ASP A 207 10.29 5.39 -19.51
CA ASP A 207 10.86 5.74 -20.81
C ASP A 207 9.78 6.23 -21.79
N ARG A 208 8.56 5.67 -21.75
CA ARG A 208 7.41 6.10 -22.58
C ARG A 208 6.72 7.36 -22.05
N ALA A 209 6.82 7.65 -20.77
CA ALA A 209 6.20 8.81 -20.12
C ALA A 209 7.24 9.68 -19.38
N PRO A 210 8.24 10.25 -20.11
CA PRO A 210 9.31 11.01 -19.49
C PRO A 210 8.77 12.25 -18.78
N GLY A 211 9.20 12.47 -17.55
CA GLY A 211 8.74 13.57 -16.69
C GLY A 211 7.38 13.32 -16.00
N LEU A 212 6.56 12.35 -16.44
CA LEU A 212 5.31 11.97 -15.79
C LEU A 212 5.47 10.74 -14.91
N ALA A 213 6.26 9.75 -15.34
CA ALA A 213 6.49 8.50 -14.62
C ALA A 213 7.96 8.36 -14.20
N SER A 214 8.19 7.64 -13.11
CA SER A 214 9.53 7.34 -12.61
C SER A 214 9.62 5.90 -12.10
N ALA A 215 10.71 5.23 -12.44
CA ALA A 215 11.11 3.95 -11.86
C ALA A 215 12.23 4.10 -10.81
N GLN A 216 12.57 5.34 -10.42
CA GLN A 216 13.65 5.64 -9.49
C GLN A 216 13.30 5.18 -8.09
N TRP A 217 14.16 4.32 -7.53
CA TRP A 217 13.94 3.79 -6.18
C TRP A 217 13.91 4.87 -5.10
N TRP A 218 14.78 5.87 -5.22
CA TRP A 218 14.96 6.89 -4.22
C TRP A 218 14.02 8.07 -4.44
N LYS A 219 13.26 8.45 -3.41
CA LYS A 219 12.27 9.53 -3.47
C LYS A 219 12.85 10.83 -3.99
N GLU A 220 14.05 11.18 -3.53
CA GLU A 220 14.74 12.40 -3.93
C GLU A 220 15.13 12.48 -5.41
N GLU A 221 15.04 11.39 -6.14
CA GLU A 221 15.37 11.30 -7.58
C GLU A 221 14.12 11.31 -8.46
N ARG A 222 12.91 11.28 -7.88
CA ARG A 222 11.66 11.11 -8.63
C ARG A 222 11.10 12.41 -9.18
N GLY A 223 11.35 13.57 -8.54
CA GLY A 223 10.71 14.84 -8.89
C GLY A 223 9.17 14.78 -8.70
N GLU A 224 8.45 15.64 -9.42
CA GLU A 224 6.97 15.64 -9.45
C GLU A 224 6.46 14.63 -10.49
N SER A 225 6.61 13.34 -10.21
CA SER A 225 6.22 12.26 -11.10
C SER A 225 5.45 11.17 -10.35
N VAL A 226 4.83 10.27 -11.11
CA VAL A 226 4.21 9.05 -10.59
C VAL A 226 5.28 7.97 -10.48
N PHE A 227 5.53 7.50 -9.28
CA PHE A 227 6.40 6.35 -9.07
C PHE A 227 5.68 5.05 -9.39
N VAL A 228 6.22 4.28 -10.33
CA VAL A 228 5.75 2.93 -10.65
C VAL A 228 6.44 1.96 -9.70
N ASP A 229 5.78 1.68 -8.55
CA ASP A 229 6.39 0.87 -7.48
C ASP A 229 6.37 -0.63 -7.82
N PHE A 230 7.49 -1.10 -8.32
CA PHE A 230 7.72 -2.50 -8.63
C PHE A 230 8.03 -3.36 -7.39
N ASN A 231 8.35 -2.75 -6.25
CA ASN A 231 8.79 -3.46 -5.05
C ASN A 231 7.62 -4.12 -4.29
N GLN A 232 6.38 -3.79 -4.62
CA GLN A 232 5.21 -4.49 -4.11
C GLN A 232 5.15 -5.97 -4.53
N ASN A 233 5.99 -6.36 -5.50
CA ASN A 233 6.16 -7.73 -5.97
C ASN A 233 7.30 -8.50 -5.25
N ALA A 234 7.95 -7.88 -4.27
CA ALA A 234 8.93 -8.59 -3.46
C ALA A 234 8.25 -9.55 -2.48
N LYS A 235 8.93 -10.67 -2.15
CA LYS A 235 8.48 -11.58 -1.09
C LYS A 235 8.24 -10.78 0.20
N ASP A 236 7.24 -11.13 0.97
CA ASP A 236 6.85 -10.47 2.23
C ASP A 236 6.18 -9.10 2.06
N ARG A 237 5.79 -8.70 0.83
CA ARG A 237 5.00 -7.50 0.57
C ARG A 237 3.52 -7.84 0.43
N THR A 238 2.70 -6.93 0.93
CA THR A 238 1.24 -6.99 0.78
C THR A 238 0.72 -5.64 0.30
N VAL A 239 -0.34 -5.67 -0.49
CA VAL A 239 -1.02 -4.48 -1.02
C VAL A 239 -2.49 -4.55 -0.59
N ALA A 240 -3.11 -3.40 -0.33
CA ALA A 240 -4.53 -3.35 -0.08
C ALA A 240 -5.30 -3.91 -1.28
N SER A 241 -6.03 -5.01 -1.06
CA SER A 241 -6.83 -5.70 -2.07
C SER A 241 -8.03 -4.85 -2.51
N ALA A 242 -8.69 -5.27 -3.59
CA ALA A 242 -9.96 -4.70 -4.01
C ALA A 242 -10.99 -4.70 -2.86
N TYR A 243 -11.84 -3.70 -2.85
CA TYR A 243 -12.87 -3.47 -1.83
C TYR A 243 -12.36 -3.20 -0.41
N SER A 244 -11.05 -3.10 -0.19
CA SER A 244 -10.49 -2.70 1.12
C SER A 244 -10.94 -1.31 1.54
N VAL A 245 -11.47 -1.18 2.75
CA VAL A 245 -11.77 0.11 3.37
C VAL A 245 -10.49 0.70 3.93
N ARG A 246 -10.13 1.92 3.51
CA ARG A 246 -8.92 2.59 3.95
C ARG A 246 -9.18 3.40 5.22
N ALA A 247 -8.22 3.43 6.11
CA ALA A 247 -8.30 4.20 7.36
C ALA A 247 -8.12 5.70 7.12
N LEU A 248 -8.96 6.27 6.26
CA LEU A 248 -9.08 7.70 6.01
C LEU A 248 -10.39 8.20 6.60
N PRO A 249 -10.51 9.48 6.99
CA PRO A 249 -11.69 10.00 7.68
C PRO A 249 -13.01 9.72 6.96
N ASP A 250 -13.03 9.78 5.63
CA ASP A 250 -14.18 9.55 4.76
C ASP A 250 -14.50 8.07 4.48
N ALA A 251 -13.77 7.13 5.08
CA ALA A 251 -13.92 5.68 4.87
C ALA A 251 -13.84 5.27 3.38
N ARG A 252 -12.88 5.84 2.63
CA ARG A 252 -12.63 5.50 1.23
C ARG A 252 -12.35 4.02 1.05
N VAL A 253 -12.71 3.55 -0.14
CA VAL A 253 -12.55 2.16 -0.56
C VAL A 253 -11.59 2.06 -1.74
N SER A 254 -10.73 1.06 -1.71
CA SER A 254 -9.91 0.64 -2.84
C SER A 254 -10.79 -0.07 -3.88
N THR A 255 -11.30 0.68 -4.85
CA THR A 255 -12.43 0.29 -5.70
C THR A 255 -11.99 -0.13 -7.09
N PRO A 256 -12.37 -1.35 -7.56
CA PRO A 256 -12.24 -1.77 -8.94
C PRO A 256 -12.95 -0.84 -9.92
N LEU A 257 -12.29 -0.56 -11.03
CA LEU A 257 -12.80 0.31 -12.10
C LEU A 257 -12.55 -0.32 -13.47
N GLY A 258 -13.43 -0.02 -14.42
CA GLY A 258 -13.12 -0.16 -15.83
C GLY A 258 -12.11 0.92 -16.28
N TRP A 259 -11.34 0.64 -17.34
CA TRP A 259 -10.36 1.60 -17.86
C TRP A 259 -10.98 2.95 -18.25
N ASP A 260 -12.18 2.95 -18.83
CA ASP A 260 -12.88 4.19 -19.21
C ASP A 260 -13.32 5.01 -18.00
N GLU A 261 -13.60 4.36 -16.88
CA GLU A 261 -14.01 5.04 -15.65
C GLU A 261 -12.85 5.83 -15.00
N LEU A 262 -11.60 5.40 -15.15
CA LEU A 262 -10.43 6.11 -14.62
C LEU A 262 -10.36 7.57 -15.09
N ARG A 263 -10.81 7.87 -16.32
CA ARG A 263 -10.76 9.22 -16.88
C ARG A 263 -11.76 10.18 -16.25
N VAL A 264 -12.89 9.64 -15.76
CA VAL A 264 -14.04 10.44 -15.32
C VAL A 264 -14.33 10.34 -13.82
N ARG A 265 -13.79 9.35 -13.15
CA ARG A 265 -14.00 9.13 -11.72
C ARG A 265 -12.84 9.67 -10.87
N ARG A 266 -13.14 9.95 -9.60
CA ARG A 266 -12.16 10.38 -8.59
C ARG A 266 -12.21 9.47 -7.37
N PRO A 267 -11.08 9.24 -6.67
CA PRO A 267 -11.02 8.36 -5.50
C PRO A 267 -11.99 8.74 -4.38
N GLU A 268 -12.29 10.04 -4.25
CA GLU A 268 -13.18 10.60 -3.23
C GLU A 268 -14.63 10.16 -3.38
N GLU A 269 -15.04 9.73 -4.57
CA GLU A 269 -16.39 9.24 -4.85
C GLU A 269 -16.65 7.85 -4.22
N PHE A 270 -15.58 7.10 -3.91
CA PHE A 270 -15.66 5.71 -3.51
C PHE A 270 -15.50 5.55 -1.99
N THR A 271 -16.61 5.66 -1.29
CA THR A 271 -16.73 5.45 0.15
C THR A 271 -17.53 4.17 0.45
N VAL A 272 -17.54 3.73 1.71
CA VAL A 272 -18.30 2.52 2.10
C VAL A 272 -19.75 2.52 1.58
N PRO A 273 -20.57 3.59 1.77
CA PRO A 273 -21.94 3.59 1.26
C PRO A 273 -22.02 3.57 -0.27
N THR A 274 -21.19 4.37 -0.96
CA THR A 274 -21.26 4.52 -2.41
C THR A 274 -20.80 3.26 -3.13
N VAL A 275 -19.75 2.57 -2.61
CA VAL A 275 -19.25 1.32 -3.20
C VAL A 275 -20.21 0.17 -2.95
N LYS A 276 -20.87 0.10 -1.78
CA LYS A 276 -21.94 -0.87 -1.51
C LYS A 276 -23.08 -0.74 -2.53
N ALA A 277 -23.55 0.49 -2.78
CA ALA A 277 -24.60 0.76 -3.78
C ALA A 277 -24.14 0.43 -5.21
N ARG A 278 -22.92 0.85 -5.57
CA ARG A 278 -22.32 0.55 -6.88
C ARG A 278 -22.20 -0.95 -7.14
N PHE A 279 -21.72 -1.73 -6.16
CA PHE A 279 -21.59 -3.18 -6.32
C PHE A 279 -22.94 -3.85 -6.56
N ALA A 280 -23.98 -3.40 -5.85
CA ALA A 280 -25.36 -3.90 -6.07
C ALA A 280 -25.91 -3.53 -7.46
N GLU A 281 -25.48 -2.41 -8.04
CA GLU A 281 -25.96 -1.93 -9.33
C GLU A 281 -25.24 -2.57 -10.52
N ILE A 282 -23.90 -2.65 -10.49
CA ILE A 282 -23.12 -3.07 -11.66
C ILE A 282 -22.27 -4.32 -11.43
N GLY A 283 -22.24 -4.89 -10.21
CA GLY A 283 -21.37 -6.01 -9.86
C GLY A 283 -19.89 -5.62 -9.71
N ASP A 284 -19.01 -6.58 -9.92
CA ASP A 284 -17.56 -6.41 -9.80
C ASP A 284 -16.89 -6.17 -11.16
N PRO A 285 -16.31 -4.98 -11.40
CA PRO A 285 -15.54 -4.73 -12.63
C PRO A 285 -14.35 -5.68 -12.85
N HIS A 286 -13.90 -6.38 -11.81
CA HIS A 286 -12.82 -7.37 -11.88
C HIS A 286 -13.30 -8.83 -12.02
N GLU A 287 -14.58 -9.07 -12.35
CA GLU A 287 -15.18 -10.43 -12.39
C GLU A 287 -14.38 -11.42 -13.26
N GLY A 288 -13.82 -10.97 -14.38
CA GLY A 288 -13.04 -11.82 -15.29
C GLY A 288 -11.55 -11.95 -14.99
N ILE A 289 -11.04 -11.40 -13.88
CA ILE A 289 -9.58 -11.33 -13.63
C ILE A 289 -8.92 -12.72 -13.56
N ASP A 290 -9.58 -13.69 -12.96
CA ASP A 290 -9.01 -15.03 -12.78
C ASP A 290 -8.95 -15.84 -14.11
N ASP A 291 -9.75 -15.45 -15.12
CA ASP A 291 -9.74 -16.07 -16.46
C ASP A 291 -8.66 -15.46 -17.38
N ALA A 292 -8.01 -14.39 -16.95
CA ALA A 292 -7.05 -13.61 -17.74
C ALA A 292 -5.59 -13.81 -17.28
N ALA A 293 -5.27 -15.00 -16.74
CA ALA A 293 -3.90 -15.30 -16.32
C ALA A 293 -2.94 -15.32 -17.53
N GLY A 294 -1.86 -14.56 -17.44
CA GLY A 294 -0.88 -14.40 -18.52
C GLY A 294 0.53 -14.84 -18.16
N SER A 295 1.40 -14.88 -19.18
CA SER A 295 2.81 -15.25 -19.09
C SER A 295 3.69 -14.02 -18.84
N LEU A 296 4.71 -14.17 -17.97
CA LEU A 296 5.73 -13.14 -17.76
C LEU A 296 6.88 -13.13 -18.79
N GLU A 297 6.93 -14.10 -19.70
CA GLU A 297 8.06 -14.25 -20.64
C GLU A 297 8.36 -12.96 -21.41
N GLY A 298 7.32 -12.25 -21.87
CA GLY A 298 7.48 -10.99 -22.57
C GLY A 298 8.17 -9.90 -21.73
N LEU A 299 7.79 -9.73 -20.47
CA LEU A 299 8.42 -8.76 -19.55
C LEU A 299 9.81 -9.22 -19.09
N LEU A 300 10.07 -10.50 -18.99
CA LEU A 300 11.41 -11.04 -18.71
C LEU A 300 12.35 -10.84 -19.90
N ALA A 301 11.88 -11.05 -21.13
CA ALA A 301 12.63 -10.70 -22.32
C ALA A 301 12.89 -9.18 -22.42
N LEU A 302 11.96 -8.33 -21.99
CA LEU A 302 12.18 -6.89 -21.83
C LEU A 302 13.31 -6.62 -20.81
N ALA A 303 13.30 -7.31 -19.66
CA ALA A 303 14.35 -7.16 -18.66
C ALA A 303 15.75 -7.49 -19.21
N GLU A 304 15.86 -8.53 -20.04
CA GLU A 304 17.12 -8.89 -20.70
C GLU A 304 17.58 -7.79 -21.69
N ARG A 305 16.66 -7.22 -22.47
CA ARG A 305 16.97 -6.12 -23.42
C ARG A 305 17.41 -4.85 -22.71
N LEU A 306 16.74 -4.49 -21.60
CA LEU A 306 17.06 -3.30 -20.83
C LEU A 306 18.35 -3.47 -20.00
N GLY A 307 18.76 -4.70 -19.77
CA GLY A 307 19.90 -5.02 -18.91
C GLY A 307 19.67 -4.66 -17.44
N PRO A 308 20.67 -4.90 -16.57
CA PRO A 308 20.53 -4.66 -15.14
C PRO A 308 20.22 -3.19 -14.85
N ALA A 309 19.32 -2.95 -13.91
CA ALA A 309 19.07 -1.59 -13.43
C ALA A 309 20.33 -1.01 -12.78
N GLU A 310 20.54 0.28 -12.98
CA GLU A 310 21.66 1.00 -12.36
C GLU A 310 21.60 0.83 -10.84
N ARG A 311 22.72 0.37 -10.28
CA ARG A 311 22.86 0.30 -8.81
C ARG A 311 23.34 1.64 -8.31
N ALA A 312 22.64 2.20 -7.34
CA ALA A 312 23.10 3.39 -6.66
C ALA A 312 24.55 3.22 -6.16
N PRO A 313 25.42 4.21 -6.37
CA PRO A 313 26.80 4.16 -5.88
C PRO A 313 26.82 3.97 -4.37
N ARG A 314 27.70 3.09 -3.90
CA ARG A 314 27.94 2.93 -2.45
C ARG A 314 28.85 4.08 -2.00
N GLY A 315 28.57 4.66 -0.83
CA GLY A 315 29.39 5.72 -0.26
C GLY A 315 30.82 5.27 -0.05
N ALA A 316 31.74 6.18 -0.34
CA ALA A 316 33.19 5.96 -0.16
C ALA A 316 33.64 5.93 1.31
N ASP A 317 32.72 6.18 2.25
CA ASP A 317 32.96 6.27 3.70
C ASP A 317 33.17 4.91 4.42
N GLY A 318 33.17 3.81 3.66
CA GLY A 318 33.32 2.45 4.20
C GLY A 318 32.10 1.92 4.96
N SER A 319 31.03 2.72 5.15
CA SER A 319 29.80 2.30 5.84
C SER A 319 28.95 1.31 5.04
N GLY A 320 29.22 1.18 3.74
CA GLY A 320 28.42 0.41 2.79
C GLY A 320 27.01 1.01 2.55
N ARG A 321 26.71 2.16 3.15
CA ARG A 321 25.45 2.91 2.97
C ARG A 321 25.56 3.77 1.72
N ARG A 322 24.47 3.85 0.98
CA ARG A 322 24.37 4.78 -0.15
C ARG A 322 24.40 6.21 0.37
N GLN A 323 25.17 7.07 -0.29
CA GLN A 323 25.04 8.50 -0.17
C GLN A 323 24.22 9.02 -1.35
N SER A 324 23.23 9.87 -1.07
CA SER A 324 22.47 10.55 -2.13
C SER A 324 23.39 11.51 -2.88
N ALA A 325 23.27 11.55 -4.21
CA ALA A 325 23.91 12.58 -5.02
C ALA A 325 23.17 13.92 -4.97
N MET A 326 21.95 13.94 -4.41
CA MET A 326 21.12 15.14 -4.29
C MET A 326 21.54 15.97 -3.07
N PRO A 327 21.43 17.31 -3.14
CA PRO A 327 21.74 18.22 -2.04
C PRO A 327 20.65 18.15 -0.98
N LEU A 328 20.68 17.11 -0.15
CA LEU A 328 19.69 16.87 0.90
C LEU A 328 20.12 17.45 2.24
N ILE A 329 19.18 18.07 2.93
CA ILE A 329 19.30 18.37 4.35
C ILE A 329 18.18 17.66 5.12
N GLU A 330 18.48 17.28 6.36
CA GLU A 330 17.51 16.67 7.27
C GLU A 330 16.97 17.75 8.22
N ILE A 331 15.64 17.84 8.32
CA ILE A 331 14.97 18.91 9.08
C ILE A 331 14.52 18.40 10.44
N ALA A 332 13.89 17.23 10.48
CA ALA A 332 13.30 16.70 11.71
C ALA A 332 13.28 15.17 11.75
N ARG A 333 13.41 14.63 12.95
CA ARG A 333 13.06 13.26 13.34
C ARG A 333 12.04 13.34 14.45
N ALA A 334 10.89 12.68 14.33
CA ALA A 334 9.86 12.74 15.35
C ALA A 334 9.17 11.37 15.55
N ALA A 335 8.60 11.19 16.72
CA ALA A 335 7.80 9.99 17.02
C ALA A 335 6.48 9.99 16.26
N THR A 336 5.92 11.17 15.97
CA THR A 336 4.67 11.35 15.25
C THR A 336 4.88 12.17 13.98
N LYS A 337 3.97 12.01 13.01
CA LYS A 337 4.00 12.78 11.77
C LYS A 337 3.75 14.26 12.03
N ASP A 338 2.85 14.58 12.96
CA ASP A 338 2.46 15.95 13.25
C ASP A 338 3.62 16.74 13.88
N GLU A 339 4.37 16.11 14.80
CA GLU A 339 5.59 16.73 15.36
C GLU A 339 6.66 16.96 14.27
N ALA A 340 6.83 16.01 13.36
CA ALA A 340 7.76 16.18 12.25
C ALA A 340 7.36 17.34 11.33
N LEU A 341 6.06 17.46 11.02
CA LEU A 341 5.51 18.57 10.22
C LEU A 341 5.64 19.91 10.92
N ALA A 342 5.39 19.98 12.23
CA ALA A 342 5.62 21.20 13.01
C ALA A 342 7.10 21.65 12.95
N GLY A 343 8.05 20.71 12.98
CA GLY A 343 9.46 21.00 12.76
C GLY A 343 9.73 21.56 11.35
N LEU A 344 9.10 20.98 10.31
CA LEU A 344 9.21 21.52 8.96
C LEU A 344 8.69 22.97 8.87
N ASP A 345 7.54 23.25 9.49
CA ASP A 345 6.95 24.60 9.47
C ASP A 345 7.85 25.62 10.19
N ALA A 346 8.45 25.23 11.31
CA ALA A 346 9.42 26.08 12.02
C ALA A 346 10.65 26.38 11.15
N TRP A 347 11.18 25.37 10.45
CA TRP A 347 12.29 25.55 9.52
C TRP A 347 11.92 26.48 8.35
N LYS A 348 10.76 26.26 7.72
CA LYS A 348 10.26 27.11 6.62
C LYS A 348 10.12 28.56 7.03
N ALA A 349 9.67 28.83 8.25
CA ALA A 349 9.52 30.19 8.77
C ALA A 349 10.87 30.95 8.91
N ARG A 350 11.97 30.19 9.12
CA ARG A 350 13.33 30.80 9.19
C ARG A 350 13.99 30.94 7.83
N HIS A 351 13.55 30.15 6.83
CA HIS A 351 14.18 30.11 5.50
C HIS A 351 13.19 30.47 4.37
N PRO A 352 12.46 31.63 4.45
CA PRO A 352 11.42 31.95 3.46
C PRO A 352 11.97 32.04 2.03
N ALA A 353 13.18 32.59 1.84
CA ALA A 353 13.80 32.68 0.52
C ALA A 353 14.09 31.30 -0.09
N VAL A 354 14.49 30.32 0.73
CA VAL A 354 14.70 28.94 0.26
C VAL A 354 13.38 28.30 -0.12
N VAL A 355 12.33 28.54 0.67
CA VAL A 355 10.99 27.96 0.45
C VAL A 355 10.40 28.39 -0.91
N GLU A 356 10.67 29.60 -1.38
CA GLU A 356 10.22 30.11 -2.68
C GLU A 356 10.74 29.28 -3.87
N HIS A 357 11.85 28.58 -3.69
CA HIS A 357 12.45 27.71 -4.71
C HIS A 357 12.00 26.25 -4.63
N LEU A 358 11.36 25.82 -3.53
CA LEU A 358 11.00 24.43 -3.33
C LEU A 358 9.74 24.05 -4.09
N SER A 359 9.81 22.95 -4.82
CA SER A 359 8.63 22.28 -5.30
C SER A 359 8.02 21.36 -4.21
N PRO A 360 6.74 20.98 -4.33
CA PRO A 360 6.13 20.04 -3.39
C PRO A 360 6.90 18.71 -3.24
N ALA A 361 7.49 18.22 -4.32
CA ALA A 361 8.26 16.96 -4.33
C ALA A 361 9.63 17.07 -3.65
N ASP A 362 10.14 18.28 -3.41
CA ASP A 362 11.41 18.49 -2.69
C ASP A 362 11.28 18.22 -1.18
N VAL A 363 10.06 18.20 -0.64
CA VAL A 363 9.81 17.87 0.76
C VAL A 363 9.57 16.38 0.91
N LEU A 364 10.54 15.68 1.48
CA LEU A 364 10.56 14.23 1.60
C LEU A 364 10.14 13.82 3.02
N ILE A 365 8.96 13.25 3.15
CA ILE A 365 8.43 12.71 4.41
C ILE A 365 8.58 11.20 4.38
N ASP A 366 9.46 10.67 5.23
CA ASP A 366 9.75 9.25 5.32
C ASP A 366 9.16 8.67 6.60
N GLY A 367 8.23 7.71 6.47
CA GLY A 367 7.82 6.85 7.57
C GLY A 367 8.86 5.75 7.78
N MET A 368 9.56 5.80 8.91
CA MET A 368 10.63 4.87 9.26
C MET A 368 10.14 3.85 10.28
N ARG A 369 10.60 2.62 10.15
CA ARG A 369 10.32 1.59 11.17
C ARG A 369 11.45 1.57 12.20
N GLY A 370 11.09 1.84 13.45
CA GLY A 370 11.91 1.52 14.61
C GLY A 370 11.72 0.05 15.01
N SER A 371 12.26 -0.34 16.15
CA SER A 371 12.17 -1.73 16.64
C SER A 371 10.76 -2.15 17.04
N SER A 372 9.88 -1.23 17.44
CA SER A 372 8.52 -1.49 17.92
C SER A 372 7.50 -0.41 17.52
N SER A 373 7.94 0.68 16.89
CA SER A 373 7.10 1.81 16.52
C SER A 373 7.50 2.39 15.17
N LEU A 374 6.58 3.10 14.53
CA LEU A 374 6.88 3.99 13.42
C LEU A 374 7.47 5.29 14.00
N TRP A 375 8.34 5.93 13.25
CA TRP A 375 8.82 7.28 13.47
C TRP A 375 8.96 7.98 12.13
N TYR A 376 9.08 9.31 12.12
CA TYR A 376 9.05 10.09 10.90
C TYR A 376 10.33 10.92 10.77
N ARG A 377 10.82 10.99 9.53
CA ARG A 377 11.95 11.81 9.15
C ARG A 377 11.53 12.74 8.02
N ILE A 378 11.89 14.01 8.14
CA ILE A 378 11.72 15.00 7.08
C ILE A 378 13.06 15.43 6.56
N ARG A 379 13.22 15.33 5.23
CA ARG A 379 14.36 15.85 4.48
C ARG A 379 13.86 16.84 3.44
N VAL A 380 14.71 17.80 3.08
CA VAL A 380 14.46 18.73 1.99
C VAL A 380 15.53 18.55 0.94
N ASN A 381 15.11 18.42 -0.33
CA ASN A 381 15.99 18.39 -1.48
C ASN A 381 16.18 19.84 -1.98
N LEU A 382 17.40 20.32 -1.94
CA LEU A 382 17.74 21.70 -2.33
C LEU A 382 18.10 21.84 -3.80
N GLN A 383 17.74 20.86 -4.65
CA GLN A 383 18.13 20.83 -6.07
C GLN A 383 17.67 22.08 -6.85
N HIS A 384 16.51 22.63 -6.53
CA HIS A 384 15.95 23.82 -7.18
C HIS A 384 16.41 25.13 -6.54
N VAL A 385 17.10 25.06 -5.39
CA VAL A 385 17.67 26.22 -4.70
C VAL A 385 19.01 26.55 -5.32
N PRO A 386 19.28 27.82 -5.71
CA PRO A 386 20.59 28.26 -6.18
C PRO A 386 21.70 27.83 -5.22
N GLU A 387 22.83 27.35 -5.72
CA GLU A 387 23.88 26.77 -4.87
C GLU A 387 24.38 27.75 -3.78
N ALA A 388 24.48 29.03 -4.12
CA ALA A 388 24.91 30.07 -3.19
C ALA A 388 23.89 30.38 -2.06
N GLU A 389 22.64 29.95 -2.22
CA GLU A 389 21.54 30.19 -1.29
C GLU A 389 21.16 28.93 -0.49
N ARG A 390 21.80 27.79 -0.78
CA ARG A 390 21.55 26.55 -0.07
C ARG A 390 22.03 26.63 1.37
N PRO A 391 21.11 26.46 2.36
CA PRO A 391 21.53 26.41 3.75
C PRO A 391 22.37 25.15 4.02
N ALA A 392 23.33 25.27 4.89
CA ALA A 392 24.05 24.13 5.42
C ALA A 392 23.11 23.28 6.31
N GLN A 393 23.53 22.04 6.62
CA GLN A 393 22.81 21.23 7.60
C GLN A 393 22.80 21.93 8.96
N GLU A 394 21.62 22.22 9.48
CA GLU A 394 21.40 22.79 10.81
C GLU A 394 21.08 21.68 11.83
N PRO A 395 21.10 21.99 13.15
CA PRO A 395 20.51 21.12 14.16
C PRO A 395 19.03 20.83 13.83
N LEU A 396 18.58 19.60 14.09
CA LEU A 396 17.22 19.22 13.79
C LEU A 396 16.21 19.99 14.63
N GLU A 397 15.09 20.39 14.04
CA GLU A 397 13.98 21.05 14.74
C GLU A 397 13.36 20.16 15.83
N VAL A 398 13.28 18.87 15.53
CA VAL A 398 12.91 17.81 16.45
C VAL A 398 13.91 16.67 16.22
N ASP A 399 14.58 16.23 17.27
CA ASP A 399 15.60 15.16 17.20
C ASP A 399 15.20 13.96 18.05
N TYR A 400 14.30 13.16 17.50
CA TYR A 400 13.85 11.91 18.11
C TYR A 400 14.83 10.78 17.77
N ASP A 401 15.37 10.14 18.81
CA ASP A 401 16.19 8.94 18.66
C ASP A 401 15.32 7.68 18.89
N PRO A 402 14.96 6.93 17.82
CA PRO A 402 14.18 5.69 17.95
C PRO A 402 14.94 4.56 18.66
N TRP A 403 16.21 4.74 18.94
CA TRP A 403 17.09 3.78 19.60
C TRP A 403 17.50 4.22 21.03
N ALA A 404 17.02 5.38 21.50
CA ALA A 404 17.30 5.88 22.83
C ALA A 404 16.92 4.85 23.92
N GLY A 405 17.80 4.60 24.85
CA GLY A 405 17.60 3.65 25.97
C GLY A 405 17.97 2.20 25.66
N ARG A 406 18.52 1.88 24.48
CA ARG A 406 19.07 0.57 24.14
C ARG A 406 20.60 0.61 24.10
N SER A 407 21.22 0.42 25.25
CA SER A 407 22.64 0.07 25.31
C SER A 407 22.84 -1.32 24.69
N GLY A 408 23.59 -1.37 23.59
CA GLY A 408 24.32 -2.47 23.01
C GLY A 408 23.74 -3.88 23.05
N ARG A 409 23.37 -4.41 21.88
CA ARG A 409 23.66 -5.81 21.54
C ARG A 409 24.34 -5.86 20.17
#